data_3b0a2b97353223a67ed5ec4a30988125
#
_entry.id   3b0a2b97353223a67ed5ec4a30988125
#
_cell.length_a   1.000
_cell.length_b   1.000
_cell.length_c   1.000
_cell.angle_alpha   90.00
_cell.angle_beta   90.00
_cell.angle_gamma   90.00
#
_symmetry.space_group_name_H-M   'P 1'
#
loop_
_entity.id
_entity.type
_entity.pdbx_description
1 polymer ?
#
loop_
_entity_poly.entity_id
_entity_poly.type
_entity_poly.pdbx_seq_one_letter_code
_entity_poly.pdbx_strand_id
1 'polypeptide(L)'
;MEKQTNGGILKKVWALLPWLWLAAGYGLDLWFQLVPGRWMVDSDMASEMMLSNFLNQEGRIISKIWYYSTELRVVSVQWVYRFTLLLFPNDWHMARTVGMAIMLAAFAGLMLLLARSIGLGRIGVWMAGALIWPYGRIYLIYAIYGGHYLVYTFLYVVSLTLVLFSLAASRKKCIWMNIAACIVAMLSGMNGVKTLMVFQVPFVLAAMAVLILALNASEEKTWRGALRVCSQESRLMAGALATTMASFVGYIINSKVLAKMYSFKSFSGVTWNRFGVDWTLDRVLMDFFHLFGYQDGVGVFHFSGIASGVGLLVGAWLFFCIVRLVWRFTKLNAAQRLITVLMLTMLAVCGIAYTYFGNYCQYFWLTCMPVAVAVMMIEIKTEDLHLPGARAVLTLVLAGAITLCSLNNVRQEIEHPALAHVGLDKVADWLVDNGYKEGYATFWNGSCMVEMTSGKLDVWMPGDLNNVNIEGWLQPDYHLARYPEHPFVLVDTATDGPAEECGLIKNGHGTEVYNDGRYAVYAFDSSDDLCAAAEITKAEHEN
;
A
#
# COMPACT_ATOMS: atom_id res chain seq x y z
N MET A 1 31.81 -42.37 -14.60
CA MET A 1 31.62 -41.02 -15.19
C MET A 1 30.21 -40.44 -15.04
N GLU A 2 29.16 -41.19 -14.78
CA GLU A 2 27.76 -40.67 -14.66
C GLU A 2 27.41 -39.93 -13.36
N LYS A 3 28.13 -40.13 -12.26
CA LYS A 3 27.86 -39.43 -10.98
C LYS A 3 28.25 -37.96 -10.94
N GLN A 4 29.12 -37.48 -11.84
CA GLN A 4 29.52 -36.07 -11.89
C GLN A 4 28.55 -35.17 -12.64
N THR A 5 27.80 -35.70 -13.60
CA THR A 5 26.84 -34.94 -14.42
C THR A 5 25.57 -34.59 -13.66
N ASN A 6 25.04 -35.48 -12.83
CA ASN A 6 23.82 -35.25 -12.06
C ASN A 6 23.97 -34.17 -10.98
N GLY A 7 25.13 -34.04 -10.34
CA GLY A 7 25.40 -33.00 -9.35
C GLY A 7 25.45 -31.57 -9.94
N GLY A 8 25.84 -31.47 -11.23
CA GLY A 8 25.87 -30.17 -11.93
C GLY A 8 24.50 -29.65 -12.33
N ILE A 9 23.63 -30.54 -12.80
CA ILE A 9 22.24 -30.21 -13.17
C ILE A 9 21.43 -29.80 -11.94
N LEU A 10 21.50 -30.57 -10.87
CA LEU A 10 20.79 -30.30 -9.62
C LEU A 10 21.20 -28.93 -9.04
N LYS A 11 22.48 -28.56 -9.06
CA LYS A 11 22.98 -27.25 -8.61
C LYS A 11 22.43 -26.10 -9.48
N LYS A 12 22.29 -26.29 -10.80
CA LYS A 12 21.70 -25.29 -11.70
C LYS A 12 20.19 -25.11 -11.44
N VAL A 13 19.46 -26.20 -11.26
CA VAL A 13 18.02 -26.16 -10.91
C VAL A 13 17.81 -25.40 -9.60
N TRP A 14 18.57 -25.71 -8.56
CA TRP A 14 18.51 -25.00 -7.28
C TRP A 14 18.85 -23.50 -7.38
N ALA A 15 19.71 -23.12 -8.32
CA ALA A 15 20.05 -21.72 -8.54
C ALA A 15 18.95 -20.95 -9.28
N LEU A 16 18.17 -21.63 -10.14
CA LEU A 16 17.09 -21.03 -10.93
C LEU A 16 15.76 -20.99 -10.19
N LEU A 17 15.50 -21.94 -9.29
CA LEU A 17 14.21 -22.10 -8.61
C LEU A 17 13.68 -20.80 -7.95
N PRO A 18 14.48 -20.00 -7.20
CA PRO A 18 13.98 -18.76 -6.61
C PRO A 18 13.58 -17.73 -7.65
N TRP A 19 14.26 -17.67 -8.79
CA TRP A 19 13.91 -16.77 -9.89
C TRP A 19 12.62 -17.19 -10.59
N LEU A 20 12.43 -18.50 -10.79
CA LEU A 20 11.20 -19.03 -11.35
C LEU A 20 10.01 -18.79 -10.41
N TRP A 21 10.22 -18.94 -9.11
CA TRP A 21 9.19 -18.64 -8.11
C TRP A 21 8.84 -17.16 -8.05
N LEU A 22 9.83 -16.26 -8.08
CA LEU A 22 9.62 -14.82 -8.20
C LEU A 22 8.85 -14.47 -9.49
N ALA A 23 9.26 -15.05 -10.62
CA ALA A 23 8.60 -14.81 -11.91
C ALA A 23 7.15 -15.33 -11.93
N ALA A 24 6.87 -16.47 -11.26
CA ALA A 24 5.53 -17.02 -11.15
C ALA A 24 4.60 -16.10 -10.32
N GLY A 25 5.09 -15.57 -9.19
CA GLY A 25 4.33 -14.58 -8.39
C GLY A 25 4.05 -13.32 -9.19
N TYR A 26 5.07 -12.78 -9.85
CA TYR A 26 4.92 -11.61 -10.71
C TYR A 26 3.94 -11.84 -11.87
N GLY A 27 3.99 -13.02 -12.49
CA GLY A 27 3.04 -13.41 -13.54
C GLY A 27 1.59 -13.53 -13.02
N LEU A 28 1.42 -14.05 -11.80
CA LEU A 28 0.12 -14.11 -11.14
C LEU A 28 -0.45 -12.70 -10.89
N ASP A 29 0.38 -11.78 -10.42
CA ASP A 29 -0.02 -10.39 -10.18
C ASP A 29 -0.42 -9.68 -11.48
N LEU A 30 0.35 -9.86 -12.56
CA LEU A 30 0.00 -9.29 -13.87
C LEU A 30 -1.30 -9.86 -14.41
N TRP A 31 -1.51 -11.17 -14.28
CA TRP A 31 -2.75 -11.79 -14.67
C TRP A 31 -3.93 -11.25 -13.84
N PHE A 32 -3.74 -11.08 -12.52
CA PHE A 32 -4.75 -10.49 -11.65
C PHE A 32 -5.10 -9.07 -12.06
N GLN A 33 -4.11 -8.24 -12.39
CA GLN A 33 -4.30 -6.88 -12.90
C GLN A 33 -5.11 -6.87 -14.20
N LEU A 34 -4.77 -7.74 -15.15
CA LEU A 34 -5.35 -7.75 -16.50
C LEU A 34 -6.79 -8.29 -16.53
N VAL A 35 -7.10 -9.33 -15.74
CA VAL A 35 -8.34 -10.08 -15.87
C VAL A 35 -9.35 -9.69 -14.80
N PRO A 36 -9.17 -10.00 -13.49
CA PRO A 36 -10.14 -9.60 -12.49
C PRO A 36 -10.03 -8.13 -12.07
N GLY A 37 -8.88 -7.50 -12.30
CA GLY A 37 -8.59 -6.15 -11.82
C GLY A 37 -9.53 -5.07 -12.36
N ARG A 38 -10.11 -5.26 -13.56
CA ARG A 38 -10.98 -4.26 -14.18
C ARG A 38 -12.17 -3.87 -13.30
N TRP A 39 -12.76 -4.83 -12.60
CA TRP A 39 -13.91 -4.58 -11.71
C TRP A 39 -13.56 -4.57 -10.20
N MET A 40 -12.28 -4.65 -9.86
CA MET A 40 -11.80 -4.56 -8.47
C MET A 40 -11.22 -3.19 -8.11
N VAL A 41 -11.27 -2.26 -9.03
CA VAL A 41 -10.86 -0.88 -8.81
C VAL A 41 -11.78 -0.26 -7.74
N ASP A 42 -11.20 0.33 -6.70
CA ASP A 42 -11.94 1.17 -5.77
C ASP A 42 -11.71 2.66 -6.08
N SER A 43 -12.51 3.51 -5.46
CA SER A 43 -12.48 4.94 -5.76
C SER A 43 -11.22 5.65 -5.28
N ASP A 44 -10.60 5.20 -4.20
CA ASP A 44 -9.30 5.73 -3.78
C ASP A 44 -8.23 5.47 -4.84
N MET A 45 -8.27 4.28 -5.46
CA MET A 45 -7.35 3.91 -6.54
C MET A 45 -7.67 4.64 -7.84
N ALA A 46 -8.96 4.73 -8.19
CA ALA A 46 -9.43 5.41 -9.39
C ALA A 46 -9.11 6.92 -9.33
N SER A 47 -9.26 7.54 -8.16
CA SER A 47 -8.94 8.95 -7.97
C SER A 47 -7.46 9.28 -8.24
N GLU A 48 -6.52 8.35 -7.97
CA GLU A 48 -5.10 8.51 -8.32
C GLU A 48 -4.88 8.49 -9.85
N MET A 49 -5.66 7.69 -10.57
CA MET A 49 -5.62 7.67 -12.05
C MET A 49 -6.20 8.94 -12.63
N MET A 50 -7.36 9.41 -12.12
CA MET A 50 -7.98 10.68 -12.50
C MET A 50 -7.01 11.86 -12.25
N LEU A 51 -6.43 11.95 -11.04
CA LEU A 51 -5.43 12.96 -10.72
C LEU A 51 -4.24 12.91 -11.68
N SER A 52 -3.77 11.71 -12.05
CA SER A 52 -2.66 11.55 -12.98
C SER A 52 -2.97 12.12 -14.36
N ASN A 53 -4.21 11.96 -14.84
CA ASN A 53 -4.69 12.54 -16.07
C ASN A 53 -4.74 14.07 -16.00
N PHE A 54 -5.28 14.64 -14.91
CA PHE A 54 -5.28 16.10 -14.70
C PHE A 54 -3.87 16.69 -14.63
N LEU A 55 -2.95 16.02 -13.94
CA LEU A 55 -1.54 16.44 -13.88
C LEU A 55 -0.86 16.45 -15.26
N ASN A 56 -1.25 15.53 -16.16
CA ASN A 56 -0.77 15.54 -17.54
C ASN A 56 -1.37 16.69 -18.35
N GLN A 57 -2.67 16.96 -18.20
CA GLN A 57 -3.34 18.08 -18.87
C GLN A 57 -2.80 19.43 -18.42
N GLU A 58 -2.57 19.62 -17.12
CA GLU A 58 -2.01 20.84 -16.58
C GLU A 58 -0.50 21.00 -16.81
N GLY A 59 0.23 19.91 -17.08
CA GLY A 59 1.70 19.90 -17.14
C GLY A 59 2.36 20.21 -15.80
N ARG A 60 1.71 19.92 -14.67
CA ARG A 60 2.16 20.25 -13.31
C ARG A 60 2.53 19.03 -12.49
N ILE A 61 3.26 19.26 -11.40
CA ILE A 61 3.61 18.24 -10.41
C ILE A 61 2.49 18.07 -9.37
N ILE A 62 1.81 19.15 -9.02
CA ILE A 62 0.67 19.22 -8.10
C ILE A 62 -0.42 19.99 -8.81
N SER A 63 -1.63 19.43 -8.89
CA SER A 63 -2.78 20.07 -9.54
C SER A 63 -3.32 21.21 -8.68
N LYS A 64 -3.78 22.28 -9.35
CA LYS A 64 -4.52 23.38 -8.72
C LYS A 64 -6.04 23.22 -8.83
N ILE A 65 -6.48 22.37 -9.74
CA ILE A 65 -7.90 22.11 -10.01
C ILE A 65 -8.38 20.81 -9.37
N TRP A 66 -7.68 20.31 -8.36
CA TRP A 66 -7.99 19.06 -7.68
C TRP A 66 -8.11 19.28 -6.18
N TYR A 67 -9.18 18.78 -5.58
CA TYR A 67 -9.30 18.65 -4.14
C TYR A 67 -8.61 17.39 -3.67
N TYR A 68 -7.53 17.57 -2.92
CA TYR A 68 -6.79 16.47 -2.33
C TYR A 68 -7.51 15.88 -1.11
N SER A 69 -7.10 14.70 -0.69
CA SER A 69 -7.55 14.03 0.53
C SER A 69 -6.99 14.74 1.78
N THR A 70 -6.65 13.97 2.81
CA THR A 70 -6.08 14.46 4.07
C THR A 70 -4.66 14.98 3.95
N GLU A 71 -3.96 14.61 2.87
CA GLU A 71 -2.54 14.90 2.65
C GLU A 71 -2.29 15.17 1.18
N LEU A 72 -1.41 16.15 0.91
CA LEU A 72 -0.86 16.33 -0.43
C LEU A 72 0.18 15.24 -0.70
N ARG A 73 -0.14 14.28 -1.55
CA ARG A 73 0.80 13.24 -1.95
C ARG A 73 1.66 13.74 -3.11
N VAL A 74 2.84 14.30 -2.77
CA VAL A 74 3.75 14.86 -3.78
C VAL A 74 4.43 13.77 -4.61
N VAL A 75 4.80 12.65 -3.97
CA VAL A 75 5.43 11.49 -4.61
C VAL A 75 4.59 10.24 -4.34
N SER A 76 3.70 9.90 -5.25
CA SER A 76 2.84 8.73 -5.16
C SER A 76 2.75 8.00 -6.50
N VAL A 77 1.82 7.07 -6.65
CA VAL A 77 1.61 6.27 -7.87
C VAL A 77 1.33 7.14 -9.10
N GLN A 78 0.79 8.35 -8.92
CA GLN A 78 0.50 9.26 -10.01
C GLN A 78 1.70 9.54 -10.93
N TRP A 79 2.93 9.46 -10.44
CA TRP A 79 4.12 9.63 -11.28
C TRP A 79 4.26 8.53 -12.32
N VAL A 80 3.93 7.29 -11.93
CA VAL A 80 3.98 6.15 -12.84
C VAL A 80 2.78 6.17 -13.76
N TYR A 81 1.58 6.43 -13.24
CA TYR A 81 0.35 6.49 -14.05
C TYR A 81 0.38 7.65 -15.06
N ARG A 82 0.96 8.80 -14.74
CA ARG A 82 1.20 9.86 -15.72
C ARG A 82 1.97 9.37 -16.93
N PHE A 83 3.06 8.63 -16.69
CA PHE A 83 3.87 8.07 -17.76
C PHE A 83 3.08 7.04 -18.58
N THR A 84 2.36 6.14 -17.93
CA THR A 84 1.61 5.09 -18.65
C THR A 84 0.37 5.62 -19.35
N LEU A 85 -0.29 6.66 -18.85
CA LEU A 85 -1.36 7.36 -19.55
C LEU A 85 -0.89 8.04 -20.85
N LEU A 86 0.36 8.47 -20.95
CA LEU A 86 0.92 8.96 -22.22
C LEU A 86 1.06 7.84 -23.25
N LEU A 87 1.23 6.58 -22.80
CA LEU A 87 1.33 5.41 -23.68
C LEU A 87 -0.06 4.84 -24.02
N PHE A 88 -1.02 4.93 -23.09
CA PHE A 88 -2.37 4.36 -23.20
C PHE A 88 -3.44 5.41 -22.82
N PRO A 89 -3.56 6.52 -23.58
CA PRO A 89 -4.44 7.63 -23.19
C PRO A 89 -5.94 7.26 -23.21
N ASN A 90 -6.33 6.27 -24.02
CA ASN A 90 -7.71 5.83 -24.21
C ASN A 90 -8.02 4.48 -23.54
N ASP A 91 -7.07 3.93 -22.79
CA ASP A 91 -7.20 2.66 -22.07
C ASP A 91 -6.51 2.77 -20.70
N TRP A 92 -7.25 3.32 -19.73
CA TRP A 92 -6.73 3.55 -18.40
C TRP A 92 -6.52 2.25 -17.62
N HIS A 93 -7.27 1.21 -17.94
CA HIS A 93 -7.03 -0.11 -17.36
C HIS A 93 -5.66 -0.67 -17.78
N MET A 94 -5.31 -0.57 -19.06
CA MET A 94 -3.97 -0.94 -19.53
C MET A 94 -2.89 -0.02 -18.96
N ALA A 95 -3.16 1.29 -18.84
CA ALA A 95 -2.24 2.23 -18.21
C ALA A 95 -1.94 1.84 -16.76
N ARG A 96 -2.95 1.45 -15.97
CA ARG A 96 -2.81 0.92 -14.61
C ARG A 96 -1.99 -0.35 -14.59
N THR A 97 -2.36 -1.34 -15.40
CA THR A 97 -1.68 -2.63 -15.46
C THR A 97 -0.19 -2.49 -15.75
N VAL A 98 0.17 -1.71 -16.77
CA VAL A 98 1.58 -1.46 -17.13
C VAL A 98 2.29 -0.65 -16.05
N GLY A 99 1.61 0.33 -15.44
CA GLY A 99 2.14 1.11 -14.33
C GLY A 99 2.48 0.23 -13.13
N MET A 100 1.57 -0.65 -12.74
CA MET A 100 1.80 -1.58 -11.64
C MET A 100 2.87 -2.62 -11.98
N ALA A 101 2.94 -3.10 -13.22
CA ALA A 101 4.03 -3.97 -13.67
C ALA A 101 5.40 -3.31 -13.46
N ILE A 102 5.55 -2.05 -13.86
CA ILE A 102 6.79 -1.28 -13.65
C ILE A 102 7.09 -1.13 -12.15
N MET A 103 6.09 -0.77 -11.34
CA MET A 103 6.27 -0.57 -9.90
C MET A 103 6.66 -1.86 -9.18
N LEU A 104 6.00 -2.98 -9.48
CA LEU A 104 6.30 -4.28 -8.88
C LEU A 104 7.70 -4.79 -9.28
N ALA A 105 8.11 -4.60 -10.54
CA ALA A 105 9.47 -4.92 -10.99
C ALA A 105 10.51 -4.07 -10.25
N ALA A 106 10.28 -2.76 -10.13
CA ALA A 106 11.14 -1.85 -9.38
C ALA A 106 11.20 -2.23 -7.89
N PHE A 107 10.06 -2.62 -7.30
CA PHE A 107 9.98 -3.07 -5.92
C PHE A 107 10.75 -4.38 -5.70
N ALA A 108 10.61 -5.37 -6.58
CA ALA A 108 11.40 -6.59 -6.52
C ALA A 108 12.91 -6.30 -6.61
N GLY A 109 13.32 -5.41 -7.52
CA GLY A 109 14.70 -4.95 -7.63
C GLY A 109 15.21 -4.27 -6.35
N LEU A 110 14.39 -3.42 -5.73
CA LEU A 110 14.70 -2.79 -4.45
C LEU A 110 14.83 -3.82 -3.32
N MET A 111 13.99 -4.83 -3.28
CA MET A 111 14.10 -5.93 -2.29
C MET A 111 15.39 -6.72 -2.45
N LEU A 112 15.85 -6.94 -3.68
CA LEU A 112 17.17 -7.55 -3.95
C LEU A 112 18.32 -6.66 -3.44
N LEU A 113 18.22 -5.34 -3.59
CA LEU A 113 19.22 -4.39 -3.07
C LEU A 113 19.21 -4.37 -1.54
N LEU A 114 18.03 -4.35 -0.90
CA LEU A 114 17.89 -4.45 0.54
C LEU A 114 18.49 -5.77 1.04
N ALA A 115 18.14 -6.89 0.44
CA ALA A 115 18.70 -8.21 0.77
C ALA A 115 20.23 -8.25 0.65
N ARG A 116 20.79 -7.59 -0.36
CA ARG A 116 22.24 -7.44 -0.52
C ARG A 116 22.85 -6.61 0.61
N SER A 117 22.23 -5.51 1.01
CA SER A 117 22.72 -4.64 2.10
C SER A 117 22.73 -5.34 3.47
N ILE A 118 21.79 -6.26 3.69
CA ILE A 118 21.69 -7.11 4.89
C ILE A 118 22.65 -8.32 4.80
N GLY A 119 23.19 -8.58 3.62
CA GLY A 119 24.09 -9.70 3.37
C GLY A 119 23.38 -11.05 3.19
N LEU A 120 22.14 -11.11 2.69
CA LEU A 120 21.40 -12.36 2.50
C LEU A 120 21.92 -13.23 1.35
N GLY A 121 22.64 -12.66 0.38
CA GLY A 121 23.17 -13.40 -0.76
C GLY A 121 22.03 -13.98 -1.62
N ARG A 122 22.11 -15.28 -1.98
CA ARG A 122 21.10 -15.95 -2.82
C ARG A 122 19.72 -16.05 -2.18
N ILE A 123 19.62 -16.05 -0.86
CA ILE A 123 18.34 -16.06 -0.13
C ILE A 123 17.56 -14.76 -0.41
N GLY A 124 18.24 -13.69 -0.81
CA GLY A 124 17.60 -12.43 -1.19
C GLY A 124 16.61 -12.54 -2.35
N VAL A 125 16.78 -13.50 -3.27
CA VAL A 125 15.79 -13.73 -4.36
C VAL A 125 14.50 -14.31 -3.78
N TRP A 126 14.59 -15.22 -2.79
CA TRP A 126 13.42 -15.71 -2.06
C TRP A 126 12.71 -14.59 -1.29
N MET A 127 13.49 -13.66 -0.69
CA MET A 127 12.92 -12.46 -0.06
C MET A 127 12.11 -11.62 -1.05
N ALA A 128 12.68 -11.32 -2.22
CA ALA A 128 11.99 -10.56 -3.25
C ALA A 128 10.73 -11.28 -3.73
N GLY A 129 10.82 -12.60 -3.99
CA GLY A 129 9.66 -13.43 -4.33
C GLY A 129 8.58 -13.39 -3.25
N ALA A 130 8.94 -13.58 -1.98
CA ALA A 130 7.99 -13.52 -0.87
C ALA A 130 7.23 -12.19 -0.75
N LEU A 131 7.77 -11.10 -1.28
CA LEU A 131 7.13 -9.78 -1.29
C LEU A 131 6.41 -9.46 -2.61
N ILE A 132 6.47 -10.35 -3.58
CA ILE A 132 5.68 -10.27 -4.81
C ILE A 132 4.44 -11.16 -4.72
N TRP A 133 4.51 -12.34 -4.11
CA TRP A 133 3.35 -13.20 -3.95
C TRP A 133 2.25 -12.56 -3.07
N PRO A 134 0.97 -12.50 -3.52
CA PRO A 134 -0.13 -11.79 -2.84
C PRO A 134 -0.82 -12.67 -1.78
N TYR A 135 -0.13 -13.07 -0.73
CA TYR A 135 -0.62 -14.06 0.23
C TYR A 135 -1.62 -13.56 1.28
N GLY A 136 -1.84 -12.25 1.38
CA GLY A 136 -2.89 -11.66 2.21
C GLY A 136 -3.82 -10.78 1.37
N ARG A 137 -5.12 -10.82 1.65
CA ARG A 137 -6.13 -10.01 0.94
C ARG A 137 -5.79 -8.53 0.92
N ILE A 138 -5.47 -7.98 2.09
CA ILE A 138 -5.11 -6.59 2.24
C ILE A 138 -3.84 -6.26 1.45
N TYR A 139 -2.88 -7.18 1.44
CA TYR A 139 -1.65 -7.04 0.69
C TYR A 139 -1.92 -7.06 -0.83
N LEU A 140 -2.76 -7.99 -1.30
CA LEU A 140 -3.16 -8.04 -2.71
C LEU A 140 -3.83 -6.72 -3.14
N ILE A 141 -4.86 -6.29 -2.43
CA ILE A 141 -5.69 -5.15 -2.86
C ILE A 141 -4.92 -3.83 -2.73
N TYR A 142 -4.38 -3.51 -1.55
CA TYR A 142 -3.84 -2.17 -1.28
C TYR A 142 -2.36 -1.98 -1.64
N ALA A 143 -1.58 -3.06 -1.80
CA ALA A 143 -0.19 -2.97 -2.21
C ALA A 143 0.00 -3.42 -3.67
N ILE A 144 -0.37 -4.66 -3.98
CA ILE A 144 -0.09 -5.27 -5.30
C ILE A 144 -0.99 -4.67 -6.38
N TYR A 145 -2.29 -4.53 -6.12
CA TYR A 145 -3.25 -3.99 -7.09
C TYR A 145 -3.34 -2.46 -7.02
N GLY A 146 -3.58 -1.88 -5.85
CA GLY A 146 -3.78 -0.44 -5.67
C GLY A 146 -2.52 0.42 -5.74
N GLY A 147 -1.39 -0.13 -5.31
CA GLY A 147 -0.08 0.51 -5.43
C GLY A 147 0.23 1.67 -4.46
N HIS A 148 -0.77 2.37 -3.92
CA HIS A 148 -0.49 3.56 -3.12
C HIS A 148 0.20 3.24 -1.77
N TYR A 149 -0.06 2.08 -1.14
CA TYR A 149 0.74 1.63 0.01
C TYR A 149 2.11 1.12 -0.38
N LEU A 150 2.27 0.63 -1.61
CA LEU A 150 3.56 0.22 -2.15
C LEU A 150 4.53 1.41 -2.23
N VAL A 151 4.06 2.61 -2.59
CA VAL A 151 4.92 3.80 -2.68
C VAL A 151 5.44 4.25 -1.31
N TYR A 152 4.61 4.27 -0.27
CA TYR A 152 5.09 4.56 1.09
C TYR A 152 6.20 3.60 1.50
N THR A 153 5.98 2.30 1.24
CA THR A 153 6.95 1.24 1.50
C THR A 153 8.22 1.41 0.68
N PHE A 154 8.09 1.71 -0.62
CA PHE A 154 9.21 1.90 -1.52
C PHE A 154 10.14 3.02 -1.06
N LEU A 155 9.61 4.19 -0.73
CA LEU A 155 10.40 5.36 -0.34
C LEU A 155 11.22 5.10 0.93
N TYR A 156 10.61 4.55 1.99
CA TYR A 156 11.38 4.30 3.20
C TYR A 156 12.40 3.17 3.02
N VAL A 157 12.08 2.13 2.24
CA VAL A 157 13.03 1.04 1.98
C VAL A 157 14.22 1.52 1.16
N VAL A 158 14.05 2.44 0.21
CA VAL A 158 15.18 3.08 -0.49
C VAL A 158 16.07 3.82 0.51
N SER A 159 15.48 4.64 1.38
CA SER A 159 16.22 5.38 2.41
C SER A 159 16.98 4.43 3.36
N LEU A 160 16.31 3.40 3.88
CA LEU A 160 16.90 2.36 4.72
C LEU A 160 18.06 1.65 4.01
N THR A 161 17.87 1.22 2.77
CA THR A 161 18.87 0.49 1.98
C THR A 161 20.14 1.33 1.76
N LEU A 162 19.96 2.63 1.48
CA LEU A 162 21.08 3.57 1.33
C LEU A 162 21.86 3.75 2.64
N VAL A 163 21.15 3.90 3.77
CA VAL A 163 21.80 3.96 5.10
C VAL A 163 22.57 2.67 5.37
N LEU A 164 21.97 1.49 5.13
CA LEU A 164 22.64 0.21 5.34
C LEU A 164 23.89 0.04 4.47
N PHE A 165 23.86 0.42 3.20
CA PHE A 165 25.05 0.42 2.34
C PHE A 165 26.12 1.41 2.83
N SER A 166 25.71 2.53 3.42
CA SER A 166 26.65 3.53 3.94
C SER A 166 27.51 3.02 5.08
N LEU A 167 27.02 2.03 5.86
CA LEU A 167 27.76 1.47 7.02
C LEU A 167 29.08 0.83 6.61
N ALA A 168 29.12 0.14 5.46
CA ALA A 168 30.32 -0.52 4.94
C ALA A 168 31.09 0.34 3.92
N ALA A 169 30.61 1.54 3.58
CA ALA A 169 31.19 2.38 2.54
C ALA A 169 32.40 3.21 3.02
N SER A 170 33.26 3.60 2.08
CA SER A 170 34.30 4.60 2.35
C SER A 170 33.64 5.94 2.75
N ARG A 171 34.38 6.79 3.49
CA ARG A 171 33.85 8.07 4.03
C ARG A 171 33.17 8.93 2.97
N LYS A 172 33.73 9.08 1.79
CA LYS A 172 33.14 9.86 0.69
C LYS A 172 31.83 9.25 0.19
N LYS A 173 31.81 7.93 -0.04
CA LYS A 173 30.60 7.22 -0.48
C LYS A 173 29.52 7.23 0.59
N CYS A 174 29.89 7.07 1.87
CA CYS A 174 28.97 7.15 3.01
C CYS A 174 28.23 8.49 3.02
N ILE A 175 28.93 9.62 2.84
CA ILE A 175 28.32 10.96 2.81
C ILE A 175 27.28 11.04 1.68
N TRP A 176 27.65 10.66 0.45
CA TRP A 176 26.71 10.73 -0.68
C TRP A 176 25.49 9.81 -0.52
N MET A 177 25.68 8.60 0.01
CA MET A 177 24.56 7.69 0.28
C MET A 177 23.62 8.25 1.35
N ASN A 178 24.15 8.86 2.41
CA ASN A 178 23.30 9.49 3.42
C ASN A 178 22.60 10.75 2.90
N ILE A 179 23.25 11.57 2.05
CA ILE A 179 22.57 12.70 1.37
C ILE A 179 21.41 12.18 0.52
N ALA A 180 21.64 11.15 -0.30
CA ALA A 180 20.57 10.54 -1.10
C ALA A 180 19.45 9.96 -0.22
N ALA A 181 19.79 9.28 0.89
CA ALA A 181 18.82 8.78 1.85
C ALA A 181 18.00 9.91 2.49
N CYS A 182 18.61 11.04 2.83
CA CYS A 182 17.91 12.22 3.36
C CYS A 182 16.96 12.85 2.33
N ILE A 183 17.38 12.94 1.05
CA ILE A 183 16.50 13.45 -0.02
C ILE A 183 15.26 12.57 -0.14
N VAL A 184 15.43 11.24 -0.21
CA VAL A 184 14.30 10.30 -0.30
C VAL A 184 13.44 10.35 0.96
N ALA A 185 14.04 10.45 2.15
CA ALA A 185 13.28 10.59 3.40
C ALA A 185 12.48 11.89 3.44
N MET A 186 13.03 13.01 2.94
CA MET A 186 12.32 14.29 2.81
C MET A 186 11.11 14.15 1.86
N LEU A 187 11.30 13.54 0.69
CA LEU A 187 10.22 13.27 -0.25
C LEU A 187 9.14 12.37 0.37
N SER A 188 9.54 11.37 1.15
CA SER A 188 8.61 10.52 1.89
C SER A 188 7.82 11.31 2.95
N GLY A 189 8.46 12.23 3.66
CA GLY A 189 7.81 13.14 4.61
C GLY A 189 6.84 14.13 3.94
N MET A 190 7.10 14.51 2.69
CA MET A 190 6.17 15.33 1.89
C MET A 190 4.87 14.59 1.50
N ASN A 191 4.74 13.31 1.78
CA ASN A 191 3.50 12.54 1.67
C ASN A 191 2.74 12.43 3.01
N GLY A 192 3.05 13.29 3.99
CA GLY A 192 2.36 13.38 5.26
C GLY A 192 3.08 12.72 6.44
N VAL A 193 2.39 12.66 7.58
CA VAL A 193 2.96 12.19 8.87
C VAL A 193 3.16 10.68 8.94
N LYS A 194 2.48 9.92 8.09
CA LYS A 194 2.40 8.45 8.17
C LYS A 194 3.79 7.79 8.21
N THR A 195 4.70 8.18 7.32
CA THR A 195 6.06 7.60 7.27
C THR A 195 6.90 7.93 8.51
N LEU A 196 6.71 9.12 9.10
CA LEU A 196 7.37 9.47 10.37
C LEU A 196 6.99 8.48 11.46
N MET A 197 5.70 8.20 11.61
CA MET A 197 5.16 7.30 12.63
C MET A 197 5.55 5.83 12.37
N VAL A 198 5.35 5.35 11.14
CA VAL A 198 5.47 3.92 10.82
C VAL A 198 6.93 3.48 10.67
N PHE A 199 7.81 4.37 10.22
CA PHE A 199 9.19 4.00 9.93
C PHE A 199 10.23 4.87 10.66
N GLN A 200 10.17 6.21 10.58
CA GLN A 200 11.29 7.04 11.04
C GLN A 200 11.46 6.99 12.56
N VAL A 201 10.37 7.08 13.34
CA VAL A 201 10.42 6.94 14.80
C VAL A 201 10.90 5.53 15.20
N PRO A 202 10.31 4.43 14.68
CA PRO A 202 10.84 3.08 14.90
C PRO A 202 12.33 2.95 14.53
N PHE A 203 12.77 3.58 13.45
CA PHE A 203 14.15 3.49 12.98
C PHE A 203 15.15 4.14 13.95
N VAL A 204 14.83 5.33 14.47
CA VAL A 204 15.67 5.97 15.51
C VAL A 204 15.68 5.12 16.79
N LEU A 205 14.50 4.63 17.24
CA LEU A 205 14.40 3.76 18.41
C LEU A 205 15.20 2.46 18.20
N ALA A 206 15.15 1.88 17.01
CA ALA A 206 15.94 0.70 16.68
C ALA A 206 17.43 0.98 16.71
N ALA A 207 17.90 2.11 16.14
CA ALA A 207 19.31 2.50 16.16
C ALA A 207 19.79 2.72 17.60
N MET A 208 18.98 3.36 18.46
CA MET A 208 19.27 3.53 19.89
C MET A 208 19.34 2.18 20.62
N ALA A 209 18.37 1.30 20.39
CA ALA A 209 18.35 -0.01 21.01
C ALA A 209 19.54 -0.88 20.56
N VAL A 210 19.93 -0.83 19.28
CA VAL A 210 21.15 -1.50 18.79
C VAL A 210 22.38 -0.99 19.52
N LEU A 211 22.53 0.34 19.70
CA LEU A 211 23.64 0.92 20.46
C LEU A 211 23.66 0.44 21.92
N ILE A 212 22.51 0.46 22.60
CA ILE A 212 22.40 0.00 24.00
C ILE A 212 22.75 -1.49 24.11
N LEU A 213 22.22 -2.32 23.22
CA LEU A 213 22.50 -3.75 23.20
C LEU A 213 23.98 -4.05 22.89
N ALA A 214 24.59 -3.29 21.97
CA ALA A 214 26.02 -3.40 21.67
C ALA A 214 26.90 -2.99 22.85
N LEU A 215 26.54 -1.92 23.59
CA LEU A 215 27.21 -1.52 24.82
C LEU A 215 27.11 -2.61 25.90
N ASN A 216 25.95 -3.20 26.08
CA ASN A 216 25.72 -4.27 27.05
C ASN A 216 26.48 -5.56 26.70
N ALA A 217 26.61 -5.86 25.41
CA ALA A 217 27.33 -7.04 24.92
C ALA A 217 28.84 -6.84 24.85
N SER A 218 29.35 -5.64 25.07
CA SER A 218 30.79 -5.35 25.07
C SER A 218 31.50 -6.03 26.26
N GLU A 219 32.56 -6.76 25.97
CA GLU A 219 33.42 -7.37 26.98
C GLU A 219 34.21 -6.32 27.80
N GLU A 220 34.59 -5.21 27.14
CA GLU A 220 35.28 -4.10 27.79
C GLU A 220 34.27 -3.17 28.50
N LYS A 221 34.03 -3.40 29.80
CA LYS A 221 33.17 -2.54 30.64
C LYS A 221 33.86 -1.22 31.08
N THR A 222 34.77 -0.72 30.24
CA THR A 222 35.52 0.50 30.50
C THR A 222 34.97 1.66 29.65
N TRP A 223 35.24 2.90 30.06
CA TRP A 223 34.96 4.11 29.30
C TRP A 223 35.54 4.06 27.86
N ARG A 224 36.74 3.49 27.68
CA ARG A 224 37.35 3.33 26.35
C ARG A 224 36.61 2.31 25.50
N GLY A 225 36.12 1.21 26.08
CA GLY A 225 35.27 0.23 25.42
C GLY A 225 33.94 0.83 24.96
N ALA A 226 33.30 1.62 25.83
CA ALA A 226 32.07 2.33 25.49
C ALA A 226 32.28 3.32 24.32
N LEU A 227 33.33 4.11 24.33
CA LEU A 227 33.67 5.01 23.22
C LEU A 227 33.92 4.27 21.90
N ARG A 228 34.56 3.10 21.94
CA ARG A 228 34.77 2.26 20.75
C ARG A 228 33.45 1.81 20.17
N VAL A 229 32.52 1.29 20.99
CA VAL A 229 31.19 0.89 20.56
C VAL A 229 30.41 2.07 20.00
N CYS A 230 30.38 3.20 20.69
CA CYS A 230 29.74 4.43 20.20
C CYS A 230 30.29 4.87 18.84
N SER A 231 31.63 4.80 18.66
CA SER A 231 32.25 5.12 17.36
C SER A 231 31.84 4.14 16.24
N GLN A 232 31.70 2.85 16.53
CA GLN A 232 31.26 1.83 15.58
C GLN A 232 29.82 2.04 15.14
N GLU A 233 28.93 2.33 16.08
CA GLU A 233 27.50 2.52 15.81
C GLU A 233 27.12 3.97 15.41
N SER A 234 28.10 4.90 15.46
CA SER A 234 27.85 6.33 15.16
C SER A 234 27.30 6.59 13.75
N ARG A 235 27.74 5.82 12.75
CA ARG A 235 27.25 5.97 11.37
C ARG A 235 25.76 5.60 11.25
N LEU A 236 25.36 4.54 11.94
CA LEU A 236 23.96 4.11 11.97
C LEU A 236 23.09 5.17 12.65
N MET A 237 23.50 5.62 13.83
CA MET A 237 22.77 6.65 14.57
C MET A 237 22.68 7.96 13.79
N ALA A 238 23.77 8.41 13.18
CA ALA A 238 23.79 9.62 12.36
C ALA A 238 22.87 9.48 11.14
N GLY A 239 22.88 8.33 10.46
CA GLY A 239 22.01 8.04 9.34
C GLY A 239 20.52 8.04 9.74
N ALA A 240 20.17 7.38 10.85
CA ALA A 240 18.80 7.34 11.37
C ALA A 240 18.29 8.74 11.77
N LEU A 241 19.08 9.50 12.53
CA LEU A 241 18.71 10.87 12.92
C LEU A 241 18.60 11.81 11.71
N ALA A 242 19.56 11.76 10.78
CA ALA A 242 19.56 12.63 9.61
C ALA A 242 18.35 12.38 8.71
N THR A 243 18.02 11.11 8.43
CA THR A 243 16.84 10.77 7.61
C THR A 243 15.53 11.12 8.32
N THR A 244 15.45 10.95 9.65
CA THR A 244 14.28 11.36 10.44
C THR A 244 14.08 12.86 10.39
N MET A 245 15.13 13.65 10.58
CA MET A 245 15.08 15.11 10.49
C MET A 245 14.70 15.56 9.07
N ALA A 246 15.24 14.93 8.04
CA ALA A 246 14.89 15.21 6.65
C ALA A 246 13.41 14.91 6.36
N SER A 247 12.89 13.77 6.84
CA SER A 247 11.49 13.42 6.72
C SER A 247 10.58 14.41 7.46
N PHE A 248 10.98 14.83 8.66
CA PHE A 248 10.26 15.85 9.42
C PHE A 248 10.21 17.20 8.70
N VAL A 249 11.32 17.63 8.08
CA VAL A 249 11.34 18.82 7.21
C VAL A 249 10.38 18.67 6.04
N GLY A 250 10.37 17.51 5.39
CA GLY A 250 9.40 17.21 4.32
C GLY A 250 7.94 17.33 4.79
N TYR A 251 7.63 16.80 5.97
CA TYR A 251 6.30 16.94 6.58
C TYR A 251 5.93 18.40 6.88
N ILE A 252 6.88 19.20 7.40
CA ILE A 252 6.64 20.65 7.62
C ILE A 252 6.37 21.36 6.28
N ILE A 253 7.13 21.06 5.23
CA ILE A 253 6.91 21.64 3.90
C ILE A 253 5.49 21.29 3.42
N ASN A 254 5.09 20.01 3.53
CA ASN A 254 3.74 19.59 3.13
C ASN A 254 2.66 20.32 3.94
N SER A 255 2.70 20.21 5.27
CA SER A 255 1.62 20.65 6.16
C SER A 255 1.55 22.18 6.39
N LYS A 256 2.66 22.90 6.23
CA LYS A 256 2.73 24.35 6.54
C LYS A 256 2.92 25.24 5.32
N VAL A 257 3.48 24.71 4.23
CA VAL A 257 3.74 25.47 2.99
C VAL A 257 2.75 25.04 1.91
N LEU A 258 2.81 23.78 1.47
CA LEU A 258 1.98 23.30 0.36
C LEU A 258 0.49 23.29 0.72
N ALA A 259 0.15 22.93 1.94
CA ALA A 259 -1.22 22.93 2.42
C ALA A 259 -1.94 24.29 2.34
N LYS A 260 -1.18 25.39 2.27
CA LYS A 260 -1.74 26.75 2.07
C LYS A 260 -1.91 27.13 0.61
N MET A 261 -1.37 26.35 -0.31
CA MET A 261 -1.30 26.65 -1.74
C MET A 261 -2.25 25.82 -2.59
N TYR A 262 -2.79 24.73 -2.01
CA TYR A 262 -3.61 23.74 -2.69
C TYR A 262 -4.83 23.40 -1.85
N SER A 263 -5.93 23.03 -2.53
CA SER A 263 -7.18 22.65 -1.88
C SER A 263 -7.11 21.19 -1.41
N PHE A 264 -7.41 20.93 -0.15
CA PHE A 264 -7.50 19.59 0.39
C PHE A 264 -8.43 19.55 1.60
N LYS A 265 -9.03 18.39 1.84
CA LYS A 265 -9.87 18.16 3.02
C LYS A 265 -8.98 17.81 4.19
N SER A 266 -8.76 18.79 5.08
CA SER A 266 -8.09 18.49 6.34
C SER A 266 -9.04 17.74 7.27
N PHE A 267 -8.83 16.43 7.43
CA PHE A 267 -9.39 15.77 8.60
C PHE A 267 -8.59 16.26 9.80
N SER A 268 -9.12 17.26 10.46
CA SER A 268 -8.47 17.86 11.61
C SER A 268 -8.33 16.84 12.73
N GLY A 269 -7.09 16.48 12.96
CA GLY A 269 -6.71 15.88 14.22
C GLY A 269 -6.73 14.36 14.26
N VAL A 270 -5.67 13.86 14.86
CA VAL A 270 -5.63 12.52 15.41
C VAL A 270 -6.71 12.47 16.49
N THR A 271 -7.81 11.78 16.21
CA THR A 271 -8.78 11.44 17.25
C THR A 271 -8.23 10.30 18.09
N TRP A 272 -8.42 10.37 19.39
CA TRP A 272 -8.04 9.27 20.26
C TRP A 272 -9.17 8.23 20.28
N ASN A 273 -8.81 6.96 20.05
CA ASN A 273 -9.74 5.86 20.26
C ASN A 273 -10.16 5.83 21.73
N ARG A 274 -11.46 5.78 22.00
CA ARG A 274 -11.98 5.45 23.32
C ARG A 274 -11.78 3.95 23.51
N PHE A 275 -10.75 3.60 24.28
CA PHE A 275 -10.32 2.23 24.52
C PHE A 275 -11.50 1.27 24.73
N GLY A 276 -11.64 0.28 23.85
CA GLY A 276 -12.70 -0.73 23.90
C GLY A 276 -14.03 -0.36 23.25
N VAL A 277 -14.19 0.85 22.66
CA VAL A 277 -15.42 1.26 21.97
C VAL A 277 -15.31 1.08 20.46
N ASP A 278 -14.23 1.59 19.84
CA ASP A 278 -14.07 1.53 18.38
C ASP A 278 -13.38 0.24 17.94
N TRP A 279 -12.25 -0.10 18.60
CA TRP A 279 -11.52 -1.36 18.42
C TRP A 279 -10.60 -1.66 19.60
N THR A 280 -10.17 -2.92 19.69
CA THR A 280 -9.37 -3.45 20.77
C THR A 280 -7.96 -3.82 20.31
N LEU A 281 -7.02 -3.97 21.25
CA LEU A 281 -5.64 -4.36 20.95
C LEU A 281 -5.57 -5.73 20.25
N ASP A 282 -6.41 -6.67 20.66
CA ASP A 282 -6.49 -8.00 20.03
C ASP A 282 -6.88 -7.89 18.56
N ARG A 283 -7.87 -7.06 18.20
CA ARG A 283 -8.22 -6.81 16.81
C ARG A 283 -7.04 -6.23 16.02
N VAL A 284 -6.36 -5.20 16.54
CA VAL A 284 -5.19 -4.59 15.89
C VAL A 284 -4.08 -5.62 15.67
N LEU A 285 -3.86 -6.54 16.62
CA LEU A 285 -2.88 -7.62 16.48
C LEU A 285 -3.35 -8.69 15.50
N MET A 286 -4.63 -9.05 15.48
CA MET A 286 -5.17 -10.02 14.51
C MET A 286 -5.08 -9.50 13.10
N ASP A 287 -5.34 -8.20 12.87
CA ASP A 287 -5.17 -7.56 11.57
C ASP A 287 -3.72 -7.67 11.04
N PHE A 288 -2.72 -7.70 11.93
CA PHE A 288 -1.35 -7.99 11.53
C PHE A 288 -1.19 -9.41 10.96
N PHE A 289 -1.88 -10.41 11.52
CA PHE A 289 -1.85 -11.78 11.00
C PHE A 289 -2.57 -11.93 9.66
N HIS A 290 -3.58 -11.08 9.38
CA HIS A 290 -4.25 -11.05 8.07
C HIS A 290 -3.27 -10.73 6.93
N LEU A 291 -2.17 -10.03 7.19
CA LEU A 291 -1.12 -9.78 6.19
C LEU A 291 -0.49 -11.07 5.66
N PHE A 292 -0.47 -12.13 6.48
CA PHE A 292 0.14 -13.42 6.15
C PHE A 292 -0.88 -14.43 5.60
N GLY A 293 -2.10 -14.00 5.32
CA GLY A 293 -3.16 -14.84 4.75
C GLY A 293 -4.06 -15.52 5.79
N TYR A 294 -3.95 -15.15 7.08
CA TYR A 294 -4.94 -15.56 8.08
C TYR A 294 -6.30 -14.90 7.77
N GLN A 295 -7.36 -15.63 8.00
CA GLN A 295 -8.74 -15.18 7.79
C GLN A 295 -9.63 -15.70 8.92
N ASP A 296 -10.45 -14.82 9.49
CA ASP A 296 -11.42 -15.15 10.53
C ASP A 296 -12.65 -15.85 9.93
N GLY A 297 -13.30 -16.70 10.74
CA GLY A 297 -14.60 -17.27 10.42
C GLY A 297 -14.61 -18.36 9.34
N VAL A 298 -13.45 -18.76 8.80
CA VAL A 298 -13.37 -19.82 7.78
C VAL A 298 -13.36 -21.21 8.42
N GLY A 299 -14.13 -22.15 7.88
CA GLY A 299 -14.20 -23.53 8.39
C GLY A 299 -12.87 -24.25 8.25
N VAL A 300 -12.34 -24.79 9.36
CA VAL A 300 -10.98 -25.38 9.46
C VAL A 300 -10.73 -26.52 8.46
N PHE A 301 -11.76 -27.31 8.12
CA PHE A 301 -11.65 -28.44 7.20
C PHE A 301 -11.84 -28.08 5.73
N HIS A 302 -12.09 -26.81 5.41
CA HIS A 302 -12.11 -26.31 4.04
C HIS A 302 -10.71 -25.89 3.58
N PHE A 303 -10.48 -25.86 2.27
CA PHE A 303 -9.21 -25.41 1.71
C PHE A 303 -8.80 -24.01 2.22
N SER A 304 -9.76 -23.09 2.29
CA SER A 304 -9.56 -21.74 2.83
C SER A 304 -9.16 -21.73 4.31
N GLY A 305 -9.74 -22.64 5.12
CA GLY A 305 -9.37 -22.79 6.53
C GLY A 305 -7.96 -23.37 6.71
N ILE A 306 -7.56 -24.32 5.87
CA ILE A 306 -6.18 -24.83 5.85
C ILE A 306 -5.20 -23.72 5.49
N ALA A 307 -5.49 -22.95 4.42
CA ALA A 307 -4.65 -21.83 4.01
C ALA A 307 -4.58 -20.74 5.08
N SER A 308 -5.71 -20.41 5.72
CA SER A 308 -5.79 -19.48 6.86
C SER A 308 -4.90 -19.95 8.02
N GLY A 309 -5.00 -21.22 8.41
CA GLY A 309 -4.15 -21.82 9.45
C GLY A 309 -2.66 -21.75 9.10
N VAL A 310 -2.30 -22.00 7.84
CA VAL A 310 -0.91 -21.84 7.35
C VAL A 310 -0.47 -20.38 7.44
N GLY A 311 -1.31 -19.42 7.07
CA GLY A 311 -1.02 -17.99 7.20
C GLY A 311 -0.77 -17.58 8.66
N LEU A 312 -1.60 -18.06 9.59
CA LEU A 312 -1.40 -17.86 11.03
C LEU A 312 -0.03 -18.41 11.49
N LEU A 313 0.33 -19.63 11.04
CA LEU A 313 1.63 -20.23 11.37
C LEU A 313 2.81 -19.43 10.80
N VAL A 314 2.69 -18.85 9.60
CA VAL A 314 3.73 -17.96 9.02
C VAL A 314 3.89 -16.69 9.87
N GLY A 315 2.79 -16.07 10.29
CA GLY A 315 2.83 -14.93 11.21
C GLY A 315 3.44 -15.28 12.57
N ALA A 316 3.03 -16.40 13.17
CA ALA A 316 3.60 -16.89 14.43
C ALA A 316 5.10 -17.22 14.31
N TRP A 317 5.52 -17.76 13.17
CA TRP A 317 6.93 -18.04 12.90
C TRP A 317 7.78 -16.76 12.83
N LEU A 318 7.24 -15.65 12.34
CA LEU A 318 7.92 -14.36 12.40
C LEU A 318 8.27 -13.98 13.86
N PHE A 319 7.33 -14.11 14.79
CA PHE A 319 7.60 -13.81 16.21
C PHE A 319 8.67 -14.74 16.79
N PHE A 320 8.63 -16.02 16.44
CA PHE A 320 9.69 -16.96 16.79
C PHE A 320 11.05 -16.54 16.22
N CYS A 321 11.13 -16.12 14.96
CA CYS A 321 12.34 -15.60 14.33
C CYS A 321 12.89 -14.37 15.09
N ILE A 322 12.02 -13.43 15.46
CA ILE A 322 12.41 -12.24 16.22
C ILE A 322 13.07 -12.65 17.54
N VAL A 323 12.42 -13.51 18.33
CA VAL A 323 12.96 -13.98 19.62
C VAL A 323 14.31 -14.67 19.45
N ARG A 324 14.45 -15.56 18.48
CA ARG A 324 15.71 -16.26 18.20
C ARG A 324 16.83 -15.30 17.77
N LEU A 325 16.55 -14.33 16.90
CA LEU A 325 17.54 -13.39 16.42
C LEU A 325 17.96 -12.42 17.52
N VAL A 326 17.05 -12.00 18.40
CA VAL A 326 17.41 -11.22 19.60
C VAL A 326 18.31 -12.02 20.52
N TRP A 327 18.03 -13.30 20.76
CA TRP A 327 18.91 -14.17 21.55
C TRP A 327 20.29 -14.33 20.93
N ARG A 328 20.39 -14.34 19.60
CA ARG A 328 21.64 -14.46 18.84
C ARG A 328 22.24 -13.12 18.42
N PHE A 329 21.83 -12.03 19.06
CA PHE A 329 22.16 -10.66 18.66
C PHE A 329 23.65 -10.45 18.38
N THR A 330 24.53 -11.00 19.22
CA THR A 330 25.99 -10.86 19.07
C THR A 330 26.56 -11.56 17.84
N LYS A 331 25.87 -12.59 17.32
CA LYS A 331 26.29 -13.34 16.12
C LYS A 331 25.86 -12.67 14.82
N LEU A 332 24.96 -11.68 14.88
CA LEU A 332 24.44 -10.94 13.73
C LEU A 332 25.41 -9.83 13.30
N ASN A 333 25.45 -9.53 12.00
CA ASN A 333 26.12 -8.32 11.52
C ASN A 333 25.29 -7.06 11.84
N ALA A 334 25.89 -5.87 11.71
CA ALA A 334 25.24 -4.60 12.08
C ALA A 334 23.89 -4.38 11.36
N ALA A 335 23.81 -4.68 10.06
CA ALA A 335 22.58 -4.55 9.30
C ALA A 335 21.48 -5.52 9.76
N GLN A 336 21.85 -6.78 10.05
CA GLN A 336 20.91 -7.79 10.55
C GLN A 336 20.40 -7.45 11.95
N ARG A 337 21.27 -6.94 12.82
CA ARG A 337 20.89 -6.42 14.16
C ARG A 337 19.83 -5.33 14.03
N LEU A 338 20.12 -4.35 13.17
CA LEU A 338 19.19 -3.26 12.93
C LEU A 338 17.84 -3.74 12.43
N ILE A 339 17.79 -4.58 11.40
CA ILE A 339 16.53 -5.08 10.82
C ILE A 339 15.70 -5.85 11.85
N THR A 340 16.35 -6.67 12.68
CA THR A 340 15.69 -7.42 13.76
C THR A 340 15.06 -6.49 14.80
N VAL A 341 15.84 -5.50 15.26
CA VAL A 341 15.36 -4.54 16.27
C VAL A 341 14.35 -3.57 15.66
N LEU A 342 14.50 -3.20 14.38
CA LEU A 342 13.56 -2.36 13.66
C LEU A 342 12.19 -3.03 13.60
N MET A 343 12.11 -4.33 13.34
CA MET A 343 10.82 -5.04 13.35
C MET A 343 10.15 -4.95 14.72
N LEU A 344 10.90 -5.14 15.82
CA LEU A 344 10.36 -4.99 17.17
C LEU A 344 9.84 -3.58 17.44
N THR A 345 10.61 -2.55 17.08
CA THR A 345 10.21 -1.15 17.30
C THR A 345 9.03 -0.76 16.40
N MET A 346 8.94 -1.27 15.16
CA MET A 346 7.76 -1.09 14.30
C MET A 346 6.53 -1.74 14.92
N LEU A 347 6.62 -2.99 15.38
CA LEU A 347 5.49 -3.66 16.04
C LEU A 347 5.04 -2.90 17.30
N ALA A 348 5.97 -2.44 18.12
CA ALA A 348 5.64 -1.71 19.35
C ALA A 348 5.02 -0.33 19.05
N VAL A 349 5.66 0.48 18.21
CA VAL A 349 5.18 1.84 17.89
C VAL A 349 3.88 1.79 17.11
N CYS A 350 3.79 0.96 16.06
CA CYS A 350 2.57 0.85 15.27
C CYS A 350 1.45 0.20 16.08
N GLY A 351 1.73 -0.84 16.86
CA GLY A 351 0.73 -1.49 17.71
C GLY A 351 0.12 -0.52 18.72
N ILE A 352 0.96 0.28 19.39
CA ILE A 352 0.48 1.32 20.32
C ILE A 352 -0.29 2.40 19.54
N ALA A 353 0.30 2.94 18.45
CA ALA A 353 -0.34 3.99 17.68
C ALA A 353 -1.71 3.56 17.13
N TYR A 354 -1.79 2.36 16.54
CA TYR A 354 -3.03 1.85 15.94
C TYR A 354 -4.09 1.52 16.98
N THR A 355 -3.69 1.16 18.20
CA THR A 355 -4.64 0.91 19.28
C THR A 355 -5.26 2.20 19.82
N TYR A 356 -4.48 3.29 19.87
CA TYR A 356 -4.92 4.54 20.49
C TYR A 356 -5.43 5.59 19.50
N PHE A 357 -5.15 5.47 18.19
CA PHE A 357 -5.61 6.44 17.21
C PHE A 357 -6.96 6.07 16.61
N GLY A 358 -7.90 7.04 16.55
CA GLY A 358 -9.28 6.87 16.12
C GLY A 358 -9.48 6.59 14.62
N ASN A 359 -8.45 6.73 13.78
CA ASN A 359 -8.51 6.54 12.33
C ASN A 359 -7.68 5.32 11.86
N TYR A 360 -7.69 4.25 12.66
CA TYR A 360 -6.97 3.04 12.31
C TYR A 360 -7.66 2.29 11.16
N CYS A 361 -6.83 1.82 10.20
CA CYS A 361 -7.22 0.89 9.15
C CYS A 361 -6.20 -0.26 9.08
N GLN A 362 -6.69 -1.47 8.89
CA GLN A 362 -5.87 -2.70 8.87
C GLN A 362 -4.72 -2.66 7.86
N TYR A 363 -4.88 -1.97 6.72
CA TYR A 363 -3.85 -1.83 5.70
C TYR A 363 -2.65 -0.95 6.13
N PHE A 364 -2.70 -0.28 7.28
CA PHE A 364 -1.56 0.46 7.80
C PHE A 364 -0.37 -0.45 8.16
N TRP A 365 -0.63 -1.72 8.45
CA TRP A 365 0.40 -2.72 8.70
C TRP A 365 1.24 -3.11 7.47
N LEU A 366 0.77 -2.81 6.24
CA LEU A 366 1.47 -3.17 5.00
C LEU A 366 2.92 -2.68 4.94
N THR A 367 3.18 -1.54 5.54
CA THR A 367 4.52 -0.95 5.60
C THR A 367 5.52 -1.79 6.41
N CYS A 368 5.07 -2.71 7.27
CA CYS A 368 5.94 -3.59 8.04
C CYS A 368 6.45 -4.80 7.22
N MET A 369 5.80 -5.15 6.12
CA MET A 369 6.04 -6.38 5.38
C MET A 369 7.49 -6.59 4.90
N PRO A 370 8.20 -5.61 4.31
CA PRO A 370 9.59 -5.81 3.88
C PRO A 370 10.53 -6.16 5.03
N VAL A 371 10.31 -5.52 6.19
CA VAL A 371 11.13 -5.76 7.39
C VAL A 371 10.79 -7.13 8.00
N ALA A 372 9.50 -7.50 8.04
CA ALA A 372 9.03 -8.80 8.52
C ALA A 372 9.62 -9.96 7.70
N VAL A 373 9.53 -9.88 6.38
CA VAL A 373 10.10 -10.90 5.48
C VAL A 373 11.63 -10.93 5.58
N ALA A 374 12.28 -9.76 5.71
CA ALA A 374 13.73 -9.70 5.90
C ALA A 374 14.16 -10.42 7.19
N VAL A 375 13.42 -10.27 8.30
CA VAL A 375 13.68 -10.97 9.57
C VAL A 375 13.59 -12.48 9.38
N MET A 376 12.54 -12.99 8.74
CA MET A 376 12.40 -14.42 8.45
C MET A 376 13.56 -14.96 7.60
N MET A 377 14.01 -14.19 6.60
CA MET A 377 15.14 -14.58 5.73
C MET A 377 16.49 -14.49 6.44
N ILE A 378 16.67 -13.58 7.38
CA ILE A 378 17.86 -13.51 8.25
C ILE A 378 17.93 -14.78 9.11
N GLU A 379 16.80 -15.19 9.72
CA GLU A 379 16.75 -16.40 10.54
C GLU A 379 17.10 -17.64 9.70
N ILE A 380 16.50 -17.82 8.53
CA ILE A 380 16.83 -18.93 7.62
C ILE A 380 18.33 -18.94 7.28
N LYS A 381 18.92 -17.76 7.03
CA LYS A 381 20.33 -17.67 6.68
C LYS A 381 21.26 -17.99 7.84
N THR A 382 20.91 -17.55 9.05
CA THR A 382 21.75 -17.70 10.26
C THR A 382 21.47 -18.98 11.04
N GLU A 383 20.54 -19.83 10.53
CA GLU A 383 20.18 -21.09 11.15
C GLU A 383 21.39 -22.02 11.34
N ASP A 384 21.59 -22.44 12.58
CA ASP A 384 22.70 -23.31 13.02
C ASP A 384 22.28 -24.80 13.11
N LEU A 385 21.14 -25.19 12.54
CA LEU A 385 20.77 -26.60 12.50
C LEU A 385 21.85 -27.40 11.76
N HIS A 386 22.48 -28.32 12.47
CA HIS A 386 23.52 -29.19 11.92
C HIS A 386 22.99 -30.23 10.90
N LEU A 387 21.71 -30.06 10.47
CA LEU A 387 21.08 -30.92 9.47
C LEU A 387 21.44 -30.45 8.06
N PRO A 388 22.06 -31.30 7.24
CA PRO A 388 22.36 -30.97 5.85
C PRO A 388 21.06 -30.59 5.11
N GLY A 389 21.03 -29.42 4.49
CA GLY A 389 19.86 -28.95 3.72
C GLY A 389 18.75 -28.27 4.53
N ALA A 390 18.84 -28.11 5.85
CA ALA A 390 17.81 -27.46 6.68
C ALA A 390 17.37 -26.10 6.15
N ARG A 391 18.32 -25.26 5.72
CA ARG A 391 18.03 -23.93 5.12
C ARG A 391 17.18 -24.04 3.84
N ALA A 392 17.49 -25.02 3.00
CA ALA A 392 16.73 -25.26 1.77
C ALA A 392 15.31 -25.72 2.09
N VAL A 393 15.16 -26.65 3.05
CA VAL A 393 13.85 -27.14 3.51
C VAL A 393 13.01 -26.00 4.08
N LEU A 394 13.56 -25.20 5.01
CA LEU A 394 12.85 -24.06 5.60
C LEU A 394 12.41 -23.03 4.55
N THR A 395 13.30 -22.75 3.57
CA THR A 395 12.97 -21.82 2.49
C THR A 395 11.85 -22.36 1.61
N LEU A 396 11.86 -23.65 1.27
CA LEU A 396 10.82 -24.29 0.47
C LEU A 396 9.49 -24.39 1.21
N VAL A 397 9.52 -24.70 2.51
CA VAL A 397 8.31 -24.73 3.34
C VAL A 397 7.67 -23.33 3.38
N LEU A 398 8.46 -22.29 3.60
CA LEU A 398 7.96 -20.91 3.59
C LEU A 398 7.42 -20.53 2.21
N ALA A 399 8.15 -20.81 1.13
CA ALA A 399 7.70 -20.53 -0.22
C ALA A 399 6.41 -21.28 -0.56
N GLY A 400 6.30 -22.55 -0.16
CA GLY A 400 5.08 -23.36 -0.32
C GLY A 400 3.90 -22.79 0.47
N ALA A 401 4.13 -22.37 1.71
CA ALA A 401 3.11 -21.72 2.55
C ALA A 401 2.60 -20.40 1.92
N ILE A 402 3.52 -19.55 1.49
CA ILE A 402 3.19 -18.29 0.79
C ILE A 402 2.40 -18.58 -0.50
N THR A 403 2.84 -19.54 -1.31
CA THR A 403 2.14 -19.91 -2.55
C THR A 403 0.72 -20.41 -2.26
N LEU A 404 0.54 -21.28 -1.27
CA LEU A 404 -0.77 -21.79 -0.87
C LEU A 404 -1.70 -20.65 -0.43
N CYS A 405 -1.24 -19.77 0.45
CA CYS A 405 -2.02 -18.61 0.90
C CYS A 405 -2.37 -17.69 -0.27
N SER A 406 -1.42 -17.44 -1.19
CA SER A 406 -1.63 -16.57 -2.36
C SER A 406 -2.68 -17.13 -3.32
N LEU A 407 -2.60 -18.40 -3.66
CA LEU A 407 -3.57 -19.03 -4.54
C LEU A 407 -4.98 -19.06 -3.92
N ASN A 408 -5.06 -19.33 -2.61
CA ASN A 408 -6.34 -19.26 -1.90
C ASN A 408 -6.89 -17.82 -1.88
N ASN A 409 -6.05 -16.84 -1.61
CA ASN A 409 -6.43 -15.44 -1.54
C ASN A 409 -6.95 -14.92 -2.90
N VAL A 410 -6.18 -15.15 -3.97
CA VAL A 410 -6.59 -14.76 -5.33
C VAL A 410 -7.90 -15.46 -5.74
N ARG A 411 -8.05 -16.75 -5.41
CA ARG A 411 -9.29 -17.48 -5.66
C ARG A 411 -10.48 -16.83 -4.95
N GLN A 412 -10.32 -16.49 -3.67
CA GLN A 412 -11.40 -15.88 -2.88
C GLN A 412 -11.77 -14.49 -3.40
N GLU A 413 -10.81 -13.68 -3.83
CA GLU A 413 -11.09 -12.37 -4.41
C GLU A 413 -11.86 -12.48 -5.74
N ILE A 414 -11.67 -13.57 -6.49
CA ILE A 414 -12.44 -13.83 -7.72
C ILE A 414 -13.85 -14.36 -7.41
N GLU A 415 -13.96 -15.30 -6.45
CA GLU A 415 -15.22 -15.92 -6.08
C GLU A 415 -16.12 -14.98 -5.23
N HIS A 416 -15.51 -14.17 -4.36
CA HIS A 416 -16.17 -13.28 -3.40
C HIS A 416 -15.45 -11.93 -3.31
N PRO A 417 -15.45 -11.14 -4.37
CA PRO A 417 -14.71 -9.88 -4.39
C PRO A 417 -15.26 -8.89 -3.35
N ALA A 418 -14.38 -8.37 -2.50
CA ALA A 418 -14.77 -7.47 -1.41
C ALA A 418 -15.10 -6.06 -1.85
N LEU A 419 -14.43 -5.59 -2.91
CA LEU A 419 -14.56 -4.24 -3.46
C LEU A 419 -15.22 -4.29 -4.85
N ALA A 420 -15.95 -5.37 -5.17
CA ALA A 420 -16.39 -5.59 -6.52
C ALA A 420 -17.50 -4.65 -6.93
N HIS A 421 -17.16 -3.86 -7.89
CA HIS A 421 -18.12 -3.17 -8.75
C HIS A 421 -18.54 -4.07 -9.92
N VAL A 422 -18.92 -5.32 -9.62
CA VAL A 422 -19.36 -6.28 -10.65
C VAL A 422 -20.57 -5.73 -11.37
N GLY A 423 -20.46 -5.53 -12.68
CA GLY A 423 -21.49 -4.97 -13.53
C GLY A 423 -21.42 -3.45 -13.68
N LEU A 424 -20.67 -2.72 -12.85
CA LEU A 424 -20.54 -1.26 -12.98
C LEU A 424 -19.88 -0.88 -14.32
N ASP A 425 -18.93 -1.67 -14.80
CA ASP A 425 -18.32 -1.51 -16.12
C ASP A 425 -19.34 -1.55 -17.25
N LYS A 426 -20.33 -2.45 -17.16
CA LYS A 426 -21.42 -2.55 -18.16
C LYS A 426 -22.33 -1.32 -18.15
N VAL A 427 -22.64 -0.83 -16.94
CA VAL A 427 -23.46 0.39 -16.78
C VAL A 427 -22.69 1.60 -17.31
N ALA A 428 -21.42 1.71 -16.98
CA ALA A 428 -20.56 2.81 -17.42
C ALA A 428 -20.40 2.80 -18.95
N ASP A 429 -20.15 1.64 -19.55
CA ASP A 429 -20.08 1.49 -21.02
C ASP A 429 -21.46 1.82 -21.66
N TRP A 430 -22.57 1.33 -21.07
CA TRP A 430 -23.93 1.64 -21.56
C TRP A 430 -24.22 3.15 -21.54
N LEU A 431 -23.83 3.85 -20.47
CA LEU A 431 -23.96 5.31 -20.39
C LEU A 431 -23.23 6.02 -21.52
N VAL A 432 -21.98 5.64 -21.77
CA VAL A 432 -21.17 6.21 -22.85
C VAL A 432 -21.81 5.93 -24.22
N ASP A 433 -22.26 4.70 -24.46
CA ASP A 433 -22.85 4.27 -25.74
C ASP A 433 -24.20 4.97 -26.02
N ASN A 434 -24.93 5.37 -24.97
CA ASN A 434 -26.20 6.13 -25.10
C ASN A 434 -25.98 7.67 -25.01
N GLY A 435 -24.73 8.13 -25.03
CA GLY A 435 -24.41 9.55 -25.16
C GLY A 435 -24.42 10.34 -23.85
N TYR A 436 -24.56 9.70 -22.70
CA TYR A 436 -24.42 10.33 -21.40
C TYR A 436 -22.95 10.67 -21.14
N LYS A 437 -22.71 11.82 -20.54
CA LYS A 437 -21.36 12.32 -20.28
C LYS A 437 -21.14 12.73 -18.84
N GLU A 438 -22.14 13.31 -18.21
CA GLU A 438 -22.05 13.95 -16.90
C GLU A 438 -23.17 13.42 -16.00
N GLY A 439 -22.87 13.24 -14.71
CA GLY A 439 -23.88 12.79 -13.76
C GLY A 439 -23.40 12.69 -12.34
N TYR A 440 -24.22 12.09 -11.49
CA TYR A 440 -23.96 11.90 -10.07
C TYR A 440 -23.89 10.41 -9.73
N ALA A 441 -22.93 10.07 -8.88
CA ALA A 441 -22.86 8.79 -8.18
C ALA A 441 -22.14 9.02 -6.84
N THR A 442 -22.39 8.16 -5.86
CA THR A 442 -21.59 8.20 -4.63
C THR A 442 -20.11 8.00 -4.93
N PHE A 443 -19.24 8.49 -4.05
CA PHE A 443 -17.78 8.44 -4.23
C PHE A 443 -17.29 7.05 -4.62
N TRP A 444 -17.84 5.99 -4.00
CA TRP A 444 -17.38 4.62 -4.23
C TRP A 444 -17.64 4.09 -5.66
N ASN A 445 -18.65 4.60 -6.32
CA ASN A 445 -18.98 4.24 -7.71
C ASN A 445 -18.45 5.27 -8.71
N GLY A 446 -18.53 6.55 -8.39
CA GLY A 446 -18.24 7.65 -9.32
C GLY A 446 -16.83 7.63 -9.89
N SER A 447 -15.80 7.64 -9.04
CA SER A 447 -14.41 7.58 -9.51
C SER A 447 -14.11 6.32 -10.32
N CYS A 448 -14.70 5.16 -9.92
CA CYS A 448 -14.54 3.89 -10.64
C CYS A 448 -15.09 3.97 -12.05
N MET A 449 -16.29 4.57 -12.26
CA MET A 449 -16.90 4.76 -13.58
C MET A 449 -16.03 5.64 -14.47
N VAL A 450 -15.45 6.71 -13.92
CA VAL A 450 -14.53 7.59 -14.68
C VAL A 450 -13.31 6.79 -15.15
N GLU A 451 -12.71 5.97 -14.31
CA GLU A 451 -11.57 5.15 -14.71
C GLU A 451 -11.97 4.07 -15.71
N MET A 452 -13.05 3.32 -15.46
CA MET A 452 -13.55 2.25 -16.33
C MET A 452 -13.86 2.73 -17.75
N THR A 453 -14.29 3.98 -17.87
CA THR A 453 -14.57 4.61 -19.18
C THR A 453 -13.39 5.40 -19.76
N SER A 454 -12.21 5.34 -19.10
CA SER A 454 -11.04 6.10 -19.51
C SER A 454 -11.29 7.61 -19.60
N GLY A 455 -12.05 8.15 -18.64
CA GLY A 455 -12.37 9.57 -18.55
C GLY A 455 -13.41 10.08 -19.55
N LYS A 456 -14.20 9.19 -20.17
CA LYS A 456 -15.31 9.60 -21.04
C LYS A 456 -16.53 10.08 -20.27
N LEU A 457 -16.73 9.56 -19.05
CA LEU A 457 -17.71 10.07 -18.10
C LEU A 457 -17.03 11.05 -17.15
N ASP A 458 -17.75 12.10 -16.77
CA ASP A 458 -17.43 13.02 -15.70
C ASP A 458 -18.51 12.91 -14.62
N VAL A 459 -18.11 12.54 -13.41
CA VAL A 459 -19.06 12.16 -12.36
C VAL A 459 -18.85 13.00 -11.12
N TRP A 460 -19.88 13.74 -10.73
CA TRP A 460 -19.99 14.49 -9.49
C TRP A 460 -20.23 13.54 -8.32
N MET A 461 -19.44 13.63 -7.27
CA MET A 461 -19.47 12.70 -6.15
C MET A 461 -19.96 13.38 -4.88
N PRO A 462 -21.26 13.39 -4.61
CA PRO A 462 -21.82 13.82 -3.33
C PRO A 462 -21.49 12.80 -2.23
N GLY A 463 -21.61 13.20 -0.97
CA GLY A 463 -21.42 12.32 0.16
C GLY A 463 -22.49 11.21 0.24
N ASP A 464 -23.71 11.54 -0.20
CA ASP A 464 -24.84 10.62 -0.40
C ASP A 464 -25.72 11.10 -1.56
N LEU A 465 -26.67 10.30 -1.99
CA LEU A 465 -27.61 10.65 -3.08
C LEU A 465 -28.90 11.35 -2.58
N ASN A 466 -28.87 11.95 -1.39
CA ASN A 466 -30.01 12.70 -0.86
C ASN A 466 -29.99 14.17 -1.27
N ASN A 467 -28.84 14.66 -1.73
CA ASN A 467 -28.64 16.03 -2.17
C ASN A 467 -27.52 16.13 -3.23
N VAL A 468 -27.38 17.30 -3.85
CA VAL A 468 -26.32 17.58 -4.86
C VAL A 468 -25.05 18.17 -4.26
N ASN A 469 -24.93 18.20 -2.94
CA ASN A 469 -23.80 18.81 -2.26
C ASN A 469 -22.52 17.99 -2.48
N ILE A 470 -21.56 18.59 -3.16
CA ILE A 470 -20.29 17.95 -3.49
C ILE A 470 -19.29 18.22 -2.37
N GLU A 471 -18.69 17.15 -1.87
CA GLU A 471 -17.59 17.30 -0.94
C GLU A 471 -16.27 17.61 -1.66
N GLY A 472 -15.50 18.61 -1.18
CA GLY A 472 -14.17 18.90 -1.67
C GLY A 472 -13.15 17.81 -1.27
N TRP A 473 -13.25 16.64 -1.90
CA TRP A 473 -12.41 15.48 -1.58
C TRP A 473 -12.23 14.56 -2.78
N LEU A 474 -10.98 14.38 -3.22
CA LEU A 474 -10.55 13.47 -4.30
C LEU A 474 -11.33 13.65 -5.62
N GLN A 475 -11.65 14.90 -5.96
CA GLN A 475 -12.33 15.24 -7.20
C GLN A 475 -11.94 16.63 -7.70
N PRO A 476 -12.23 16.99 -8.97
CA PRO A 476 -11.94 18.31 -9.52
C PRO A 476 -12.70 19.43 -8.80
N ASP A 477 -12.08 20.60 -8.70
CA ASP A 477 -12.67 21.78 -8.04
C ASP A 477 -13.86 22.35 -8.81
N TYR A 478 -13.92 22.19 -10.13
CA TYR A 478 -15.04 22.66 -10.93
C TYR A 478 -16.35 21.89 -10.63
N HIS A 479 -16.28 20.70 -10.03
CA HIS A 479 -17.49 20.01 -9.54
C HIS A 479 -18.21 20.81 -8.43
N LEU A 480 -17.49 21.66 -7.70
CA LEU A 480 -18.08 22.54 -6.69
C LEU A 480 -18.58 23.85 -7.29
N ALA A 481 -18.10 24.20 -8.51
CA ALA A 481 -18.38 25.50 -9.14
C ALA A 481 -19.52 25.42 -10.18
N ARG A 482 -19.85 24.25 -10.70
CA ARG A 482 -20.89 24.07 -11.71
C ARG A 482 -21.68 22.78 -11.52
N TYR A 483 -22.86 22.75 -12.09
CA TYR A 483 -23.68 21.54 -12.22
C TYR A 483 -23.46 20.88 -13.59
N PRO A 484 -23.68 19.56 -13.71
CA PRO A 484 -23.74 18.89 -15.03
C PRO A 484 -24.92 19.39 -15.86
N GLU A 485 -24.80 19.39 -17.19
CA GLU A 485 -25.83 19.96 -18.08
C GLU A 485 -27.07 19.04 -18.20
N HIS A 486 -26.86 17.77 -18.53
CA HIS A 486 -27.90 16.72 -18.67
C HIS A 486 -27.53 15.55 -17.75
N PRO A 487 -27.78 15.67 -16.44
CA PRO A 487 -27.25 14.72 -15.49
C PRO A 487 -27.96 13.39 -15.51
N PHE A 488 -27.17 12.32 -15.33
CA PHE A 488 -27.68 11.07 -14.83
C PHE A 488 -27.41 10.95 -13.32
N VAL A 489 -28.18 10.12 -12.64
CA VAL A 489 -27.92 9.69 -11.26
C VAL A 489 -27.81 8.17 -11.26
N LEU A 490 -26.65 7.64 -10.84
CA LEU A 490 -26.43 6.21 -10.62
C LEU A 490 -26.71 5.86 -9.18
N VAL A 491 -27.53 4.86 -8.94
CA VAL A 491 -27.79 4.25 -7.63
C VAL A 491 -27.28 2.81 -7.64
N ASP A 492 -26.40 2.44 -6.72
CA ASP A 492 -26.06 1.05 -6.41
C ASP A 492 -26.95 0.59 -5.24
N THR A 493 -27.99 -0.18 -5.53
CA THR A 493 -28.95 -0.63 -4.53
C THR A 493 -28.33 -1.45 -3.40
N ALA A 494 -27.13 -1.99 -3.61
CA ALA A 494 -26.40 -2.75 -2.59
C ALA A 494 -25.72 -1.84 -1.55
N THR A 495 -25.36 -0.60 -1.92
CA THR A 495 -24.64 0.34 -1.06
C THR A 495 -25.41 1.60 -0.73
N ASP A 496 -26.19 2.12 -1.68
CA ASP A 496 -26.92 3.39 -1.56
C ASP A 496 -28.36 3.18 -1.07
N GLY A 497 -28.84 1.93 -1.02
CA GLY A 497 -30.21 1.57 -0.69
C GLY A 497 -31.16 1.59 -1.90
N PRO A 498 -32.48 1.37 -1.69
CA PRO A 498 -33.45 1.38 -2.77
C PRO A 498 -33.51 2.73 -3.48
N ALA A 499 -33.58 2.73 -4.81
CA ALA A 499 -33.57 3.97 -5.60
C ALA A 499 -34.73 4.90 -5.23
N GLU A 500 -35.90 4.35 -4.88
CA GLU A 500 -37.09 5.11 -4.48
C GLU A 500 -36.90 5.89 -3.17
N GLU A 501 -35.91 5.52 -2.36
CA GLU A 501 -35.59 6.19 -1.09
C GLU A 501 -34.53 7.29 -1.27
N CYS A 502 -33.82 7.29 -2.40
CA CYS A 502 -32.79 8.30 -2.68
C CYS A 502 -33.41 9.69 -2.90
N GLY A 503 -32.93 10.70 -2.17
CA GLY A 503 -33.46 12.07 -2.21
C GLY A 503 -33.50 12.69 -3.60
N LEU A 504 -32.51 12.39 -4.46
CA LEU A 504 -32.46 12.89 -5.84
C LEU A 504 -33.49 12.24 -6.76
N ILE A 505 -34.14 11.14 -6.37
CA ILE A 505 -35.00 10.32 -7.23
C ILE A 505 -36.43 10.24 -6.71
N LYS A 506 -36.62 10.20 -5.39
CA LYS A 506 -37.94 9.94 -4.73
C LYS A 506 -39.08 10.87 -5.15
N ASN A 507 -38.74 12.07 -5.62
CA ASN A 507 -39.75 13.07 -6.07
C ASN A 507 -40.21 12.87 -7.53
N GLY A 508 -39.70 11.84 -8.23
CA GLY A 508 -40.24 11.36 -9.52
C GLY A 508 -39.87 12.22 -10.74
N HIS A 509 -38.93 13.15 -10.65
CA HIS A 509 -38.55 14.01 -11.77
C HIS A 509 -37.55 13.33 -12.74
N GLY A 510 -36.83 12.31 -12.32
CA GLY A 510 -35.90 11.55 -13.17
C GLY A 510 -36.64 10.43 -13.92
N THR A 511 -36.17 10.13 -15.12
CA THR A 511 -36.66 8.97 -15.90
C THR A 511 -35.67 7.81 -15.71
N GLU A 512 -36.15 6.66 -15.25
CA GLU A 512 -35.36 5.43 -15.22
C GLU A 512 -34.99 5.02 -16.64
N VAL A 513 -33.70 4.97 -16.94
CA VAL A 513 -33.16 4.67 -18.28
C VAL A 513 -32.38 3.35 -18.32
N TYR A 514 -31.94 2.86 -17.17
CA TYR A 514 -31.23 1.60 -17.01
C TYR A 514 -31.55 0.98 -15.65
N ASN A 515 -31.72 -0.33 -15.60
CA ASN A 515 -31.84 -1.07 -14.35
C ASN A 515 -31.48 -2.55 -14.59
N ASP A 516 -30.50 -3.08 -13.86
CA ASP A 516 -30.11 -4.49 -13.91
C ASP A 516 -30.40 -5.27 -12.61
N GLY A 517 -31.12 -4.62 -11.68
CA GLY A 517 -31.44 -5.16 -10.36
C GLY A 517 -30.47 -4.76 -9.26
N ARG A 518 -29.22 -4.39 -9.59
CA ARG A 518 -28.24 -3.79 -8.66
C ARG A 518 -28.03 -2.31 -8.95
N TYR A 519 -27.75 -1.99 -10.21
CA TYR A 519 -27.52 -0.61 -10.64
C TYR A 519 -28.75 -0.06 -11.33
N ALA A 520 -29.23 1.07 -10.86
CA ALA A 520 -30.31 1.82 -11.50
C ALA A 520 -29.78 3.20 -11.91
N VAL A 521 -30.13 3.64 -13.13
CA VAL A 521 -29.75 4.96 -13.65
C VAL A 521 -31.02 5.75 -13.98
N TYR A 522 -31.06 6.97 -13.46
CA TYR A 522 -32.12 7.93 -13.71
C TYR A 522 -31.54 9.14 -14.46
N ALA A 523 -32.14 9.50 -15.58
CA ALA A 523 -31.77 10.65 -16.40
C ALA A 523 -32.67 11.85 -16.12
N PHE A 524 -32.08 13.05 -16.16
CA PHE A 524 -32.76 14.33 -16.00
C PHE A 524 -32.50 15.20 -17.22
N ASP A 525 -33.49 15.94 -17.67
CA ASP A 525 -33.38 16.83 -18.84
C ASP A 525 -32.43 18.01 -18.54
N SER A 526 -32.35 18.44 -17.29
CA SER A 526 -31.49 19.53 -16.85
C SER A 526 -31.10 19.40 -15.37
N SER A 527 -30.07 20.16 -14.97
CA SER A 527 -29.76 20.31 -13.55
C SER A 527 -30.84 21.08 -12.77
N ASP A 528 -31.67 21.86 -13.42
CA ASP A 528 -32.81 22.51 -12.77
C ASP A 528 -33.86 21.46 -12.36
N ASP A 529 -34.14 20.47 -13.23
CA ASP A 529 -35.03 19.36 -12.90
C ASP A 529 -34.48 18.50 -11.77
N LEU A 530 -33.17 18.23 -11.80
CA LEU A 530 -32.49 17.50 -10.71
C LEU A 530 -32.59 18.27 -9.39
N CYS A 531 -32.32 19.57 -9.38
CA CYS A 531 -32.39 20.40 -8.16
C CYS A 531 -33.83 20.52 -7.65
N ALA A 532 -34.81 20.60 -8.56
CA ALA A 532 -36.23 20.59 -8.18
C ALA A 532 -36.62 19.27 -7.51
N ALA A 533 -36.14 18.13 -8.04
CA ALA A 533 -36.35 16.82 -7.43
C ALA A 533 -35.75 16.72 -6.02
N ALA A 534 -34.61 17.33 -5.79
CA ALA A 534 -33.94 17.34 -4.49
C ALA A 534 -34.44 18.43 -3.53
N GLU A 535 -35.43 19.25 -3.94
CA GLU A 535 -35.91 20.43 -3.18
C GLU A 535 -34.81 21.44 -2.83
N ILE A 536 -33.74 21.51 -3.68
CA ILE A 536 -32.58 22.38 -3.45
C ILE A 536 -32.71 23.63 -4.32
N THR A 537 -32.56 24.78 -3.70
CA THR A 537 -32.40 26.04 -4.44
C THR A 537 -30.94 26.20 -4.87
N LYS A 538 -30.69 26.47 -6.17
CA LYS A 538 -29.34 26.66 -6.73
C LYS A 538 -28.52 27.74 -6.01
N ALA A 539 -29.20 28.68 -5.31
CA ALA A 539 -28.55 29.79 -4.57
C ALA A 539 -27.68 29.34 -3.37
N GLU A 540 -27.81 28.08 -2.90
CA GLU A 540 -26.98 27.58 -1.79
C GLU A 540 -25.59 27.12 -2.22
N HIS A 541 -25.31 26.99 -3.53
CA HIS A 541 -24.02 26.58 -4.08
C HIS A 541 -23.07 27.73 -4.45
N GLU A 542 -23.56 28.96 -4.50
CA GLU A 542 -22.73 30.14 -4.82
C GLU A 542 -22.02 30.77 -3.60
N ASN A 543 -22.17 30.18 -2.41
CA ASN A 543 -21.52 30.58 -1.16
C ASN A 543 -20.62 29.43 -0.65
#